data_383aeb8f136f01a2e14adbe903ab0c7f
#
_entry.id   383aeb8f136f01a2e14adbe903ab0c7f
#
_cell.length_a   1.000
_cell.length_b   1.000
_cell.length_c   1.000
_cell.angle_alpha   90.00
_cell.angle_beta   90.00
_cell.angle_gamma   90.00
#
_symmetry.space_group_name_H-M   'P 1'
#
loop_
_entity.id
_entity.type
_entity.pdbx_description
1 polymer ?
#
loop_
_entity_poly.entity_id
_entity_poly.type
_entity_poly.pdbx_seq_one_letter_code
_entity_poly.pdbx_strand_id
1 'polypeptide(L)'
;MTSQWNFDLYIDGAWDKGEAGGKPIEVINPATEAMIGVVPEATAKDAARAIEAARRAFDEGPWPWMRPAERAGYVRRMGEALMAKAAGLRELIVAETGSVGFLTDFVQAAGSIGMFESNAKLAESGFDWVENDPPTAGPMGMAGGAIFREPVGVVGAITPFNFPFMLNVVKTAPALAAGCTVVLKPHPWTPLDAMLIAQAAEEAGLPPGVFNVITGHAEVGEELTTNPRVDMITMTGSTATGKRIMAAGAPTMKRLHLELGGKSAQVVLDDVSEDYARSVGFGAVLTHCGQGCVLQTRLLLPEHLLDAYKEGVQAALTGIKIGDPTDPSTTLGPLIREQQRARVEALVQSGIDEGAEVL
;
A
#
# COMPACT_ATOMS: atom_id res chain seq x y z
N MET A 1 -22.93 10.55 17.45
CA MET A 1 -22.61 11.14 16.14
C MET A 1 -22.74 10.01 15.12
N THR A 2 -23.47 10.22 14.04
CA THR A 2 -23.56 9.26 12.95
C THR A 2 -22.19 9.21 12.28
N SER A 3 -21.60 8.02 12.12
CA SER A 3 -20.35 7.83 11.37
C SER A 3 -20.51 8.35 9.93
N GLN A 4 -19.49 9.06 9.44
CA GLN A 4 -19.55 9.71 8.13
C GLN A 4 -19.31 8.70 6.98
N TRP A 5 -18.44 7.69 7.23
CA TRP A 5 -18.05 6.69 6.24
C TRP A 5 -18.40 5.28 6.73
N ASN A 6 -19.42 4.69 6.09
CA ASN A 6 -19.83 3.32 6.36
C ASN A 6 -19.86 2.56 5.04
N PHE A 7 -19.19 1.43 4.98
CA PHE A 7 -19.13 0.60 3.79
C PHE A 7 -19.39 -0.86 4.13
N ASP A 8 -19.87 -1.59 3.15
CA ASP A 8 -19.92 -3.06 3.17
C ASP A 8 -18.65 -3.64 2.51
N LEU A 9 -18.45 -4.95 2.51
CA LEU A 9 -17.43 -5.64 1.70
C LEU A 9 -17.78 -5.44 0.22
N TYR A 10 -16.77 -5.55 -0.65
CA TYR A 10 -17.02 -5.55 -2.09
C TYR A 10 -16.55 -6.88 -2.68
N ILE A 11 -17.49 -7.74 -3.04
CA ILE A 11 -17.23 -9.11 -3.51
C ILE A 11 -18.05 -9.37 -4.77
N ASP A 12 -17.37 -9.90 -5.80
CA ASP A 12 -18.03 -10.31 -7.07
C ASP A 12 -18.83 -9.21 -7.77
N GLY A 13 -18.34 -7.97 -7.68
CA GLY A 13 -18.98 -6.80 -8.28
C GLY A 13 -20.19 -6.26 -7.50
N ALA A 14 -20.39 -6.68 -6.26
CA ALA A 14 -21.49 -6.25 -5.41
C ALA A 14 -21.03 -5.91 -3.99
N TRP A 15 -21.77 -4.99 -3.35
CA TRP A 15 -21.60 -4.68 -1.93
C TRP A 15 -22.25 -5.76 -1.08
N ASP A 16 -21.52 -6.28 -0.09
CA ASP A 16 -21.90 -7.45 0.70
C ASP A 16 -21.63 -7.21 2.19
N LYS A 17 -22.62 -7.47 3.03
CA LYS A 17 -22.50 -7.27 4.49
C LYS A 17 -21.62 -8.30 5.20
N GLY A 18 -21.12 -9.28 4.47
CA GLY A 18 -20.42 -10.43 5.05
C GLY A 18 -21.36 -11.46 5.68
N GLU A 19 -20.79 -12.56 6.20
CA GLU A 19 -21.56 -13.52 6.97
C GLU A 19 -22.11 -12.89 8.25
N ALA A 20 -23.35 -13.20 8.59
CA ALA A 20 -24.00 -12.67 9.79
C ALA A 20 -23.25 -13.12 11.06
N GLY A 21 -22.78 -12.16 11.85
CA GLY A 21 -22.18 -12.41 13.16
C GLY A 21 -20.81 -11.80 13.42
N GLY A 22 -20.13 -11.25 12.41
CA GLY A 22 -18.92 -10.46 12.62
C GLY A 22 -19.22 -9.15 13.34
N LYS A 23 -18.35 -8.74 14.27
CA LYS A 23 -18.44 -7.41 14.87
C LYS A 23 -17.95 -6.40 13.81
N PRO A 24 -18.60 -5.23 13.69
CA PRO A 24 -18.10 -4.20 12.80
C PRO A 24 -16.72 -3.70 13.30
N ILE A 25 -15.81 -3.43 12.37
CA ILE A 25 -14.54 -2.76 12.65
C ILE A 25 -14.84 -1.26 12.72
N GLU A 26 -14.63 -0.67 13.88
CA GLU A 26 -14.71 0.75 14.10
C GLU A 26 -13.40 1.43 13.68
N VAL A 27 -13.51 2.43 12.83
CA VAL A 27 -12.37 3.22 12.35
C VAL A 27 -12.32 4.52 13.14
N ILE A 28 -11.18 4.76 13.78
CA ILE A 28 -10.97 5.86 14.70
C ILE A 28 -10.00 6.87 14.10
N ASN A 29 -10.38 8.13 14.12
CA ASN A 29 -9.50 9.24 13.77
C ASN A 29 -8.39 9.37 14.83
N PRO A 30 -7.11 9.25 14.47
CA PRO A 30 -6.01 9.26 15.43
C PRO A 30 -5.78 10.64 16.08
N ALA A 31 -6.27 11.73 15.49
CA ALA A 31 -6.11 13.07 16.02
C ALA A 31 -7.20 13.44 17.04
N THR A 32 -8.42 12.97 16.82
CA THR A 32 -9.59 13.32 17.64
C THR A 32 -10.08 12.18 18.52
N GLU A 33 -9.59 10.97 18.30
CA GLU A 33 -10.03 9.71 18.93
C GLU A 33 -11.53 9.40 18.70
N ALA A 34 -12.16 10.11 17.79
CA ALA A 34 -13.56 9.92 17.45
C ALA A 34 -13.70 8.82 16.38
N MET A 35 -14.79 8.03 16.47
CA MET A 35 -15.17 7.10 15.43
C MET A 35 -15.63 7.87 14.18
N ILE A 36 -15.04 7.55 13.03
CA ILE A 36 -15.32 8.19 11.76
C ILE A 36 -16.10 7.29 10.79
N GLY A 37 -16.02 5.98 10.97
CA GLY A 37 -16.71 5.05 10.10
C GLY A 37 -16.69 3.63 10.63
N VAL A 38 -17.40 2.74 9.93
CA VAL A 38 -17.43 1.31 10.23
C VAL A 38 -17.40 0.49 8.93
N VAL A 39 -16.76 -0.67 9.02
CA VAL A 39 -16.78 -1.71 7.97
C VAL A 39 -17.07 -3.08 8.61
N PRO A 40 -17.64 -4.03 7.88
CA PRO A 40 -17.82 -5.39 8.40
C PRO A 40 -16.46 -6.03 8.73
N GLU A 41 -16.40 -6.88 9.75
CA GLU A 41 -15.31 -7.81 9.93
C GLU A 41 -15.59 -9.07 9.12
N ALA A 42 -14.90 -9.24 8.00
CA ALA A 42 -15.01 -10.44 7.18
C ALA A 42 -14.48 -11.67 7.94
N THR A 43 -15.09 -12.80 7.67
CA THR A 43 -14.66 -14.11 8.15
C THR A 43 -13.73 -14.79 7.13
N ALA A 44 -13.11 -15.92 7.52
CA ALA A 44 -12.39 -16.77 6.56
C ALA A 44 -13.29 -17.25 5.41
N LYS A 45 -14.59 -17.46 5.66
CA LYS A 45 -15.53 -17.84 4.59
C LYS A 45 -15.84 -16.69 3.63
N ASP A 46 -15.92 -15.46 4.10
CA ASP A 46 -16.04 -14.28 3.23
C ASP A 46 -14.79 -14.14 2.35
N ALA A 47 -13.61 -14.35 2.94
CA ALA A 47 -12.37 -14.39 2.19
C ALA A 47 -12.36 -15.48 1.12
N ALA A 48 -12.81 -16.71 1.47
CA ALA A 48 -12.92 -17.80 0.52
C ALA A 48 -13.91 -17.48 -0.63
N ARG A 49 -15.04 -16.80 -0.33
CA ARG A 49 -15.99 -16.32 -1.37
C ARG A 49 -15.35 -15.31 -2.31
N ALA A 50 -14.61 -14.36 -1.78
CA ALA A 50 -13.89 -13.36 -2.59
C ALA A 50 -12.81 -13.99 -3.47
N ILE A 51 -12.06 -14.97 -2.92
CA ILE A 51 -11.07 -15.75 -3.68
C ILE A 51 -11.74 -16.57 -4.79
N GLU A 52 -12.88 -17.22 -4.49
CA GLU A 52 -13.64 -17.97 -5.49
C GLU A 52 -14.15 -17.08 -6.63
N ALA A 53 -14.67 -15.89 -6.29
CA ALA A 53 -15.10 -14.92 -7.27
C ALA A 53 -13.93 -14.47 -8.17
N ALA A 54 -12.76 -14.17 -7.56
CA ALA A 54 -11.55 -13.80 -8.28
C ALA A 54 -11.05 -14.93 -9.17
N ARG A 55 -11.09 -16.18 -8.68
CA ARG A 55 -10.66 -17.37 -9.44
C ARG A 55 -11.56 -17.61 -10.64
N ARG A 56 -12.87 -17.57 -10.46
CA ARG A 56 -13.83 -17.71 -11.54
C ARG A 56 -13.67 -16.59 -12.58
N ALA A 57 -13.52 -15.35 -12.14
CA ALA A 57 -13.30 -14.22 -13.05
C ALA A 57 -11.99 -14.37 -13.86
N PHE A 58 -10.97 -15.01 -13.31
CA PHE A 58 -9.72 -15.28 -14.01
C PHE A 58 -9.86 -16.47 -14.96
N ASP A 59 -10.39 -17.60 -14.53
CA ASP A 59 -10.42 -18.84 -15.32
C ASP A 59 -11.46 -18.82 -16.42
N GLU A 60 -12.65 -18.25 -16.14
CA GLU A 60 -13.82 -18.32 -17.00
C GLU A 60 -14.21 -16.96 -17.58
N GLY A 61 -13.75 -15.86 -16.96
CA GLY A 61 -14.08 -14.51 -17.37
C GLY A 61 -13.24 -13.98 -18.53
N PRO A 62 -13.64 -12.84 -19.10
CA PRO A 62 -12.93 -12.25 -20.23
C PRO A 62 -11.61 -11.53 -19.83
N TRP A 63 -11.44 -11.18 -18.55
CA TRP A 63 -10.43 -10.24 -18.08
C TRP A 63 -8.99 -10.60 -18.49
N PRO A 64 -8.46 -11.82 -18.25
CA PRO A 64 -7.09 -12.15 -18.58
C PRO A 64 -6.86 -12.22 -20.11
N TRP A 65 -7.92 -12.44 -20.87
CA TRP A 65 -7.89 -12.59 -22.34
C TRP A 65 -8.11 -11.27 -23.09
N MET A 66 -8.52 -10.20 -22.39
CA MET A 66 -8.62 -8.87 -22.99
C MET A 66 -7.25 -8.40 -23.46
N ARG A 67 -7.21 -7.69 -24.58
CA ARG A 67 -6.00 -7.02 -25.01
C ARG A 67 -5.52 -6.03 -23.93
N PRO A 68 -4.21 -5.85 -23.76
CA PRO A 68 -3.66 -4.91 -22.77
C PRO A 68 -4.28 -3.51 -22.83
N ALA A 69 -4.51 -2.98 -24.03
CA ALA A 69 -5.15 -1.68 -24.25
C ALA A 69 -6.62 -1.63 -23.75
N GLU A 70 -7.35 -2.73 -23.81
CA GLU A 70 -8.72 -2.79 -23.31
C GLU A 70 -8.73 -2.74 -21.77
N ARG A 71 -7.85 -3.52 -21.12
CA ARG A 71 -7.67 -3.46 -19.65
C ARG A 71 -7.19 -2.09 -19.19
N ALA A 72 -6.26 -1.48 -19.93
CA ALA A 72 -5.76 -0.13 -19.68
C ALA A 72 -6.92 0.90 -19.64
N GLY A 73 -7.92 0.74 -20.53
CA GLY A 73 -9.12 1.58 -20.51
C GLY A 73 -9.93 1.49 -19.21
N TYR A 74 -10.07 0.30 -18.64
CA TYR A 74 -10.72 0.13 -17.33
C TYR A 74 -9.90 0.75 -16.19
N VAL A 75 -8.61 0.48 -16.16
CA VAL A 75 -7.69 1.02 -15.13
C VAL A 75 -7.69 2.56 -15.17
N ARG A 76 -7.68 3.16 -16.37
CA ARG A 76 -7.79 4.61 -16.56
C ARG A 76 -9.08 5.17 -16.00
N ARG A 77 -10.24 4.56 -16.31
CA ARG A 77 -11.54 4.98 -15.78
C ARG A 77 -11.61 4.91 -14.25
N MET A 78 -10.95 3.91 -13.62
CA MET A 78 -10.83 3.88 -12.16
C MET A 78 -10.09 5.12 -11.63
N GLY A 79 -8.98 5.50 -12.26
CA GLY A 79 -8.24 6.72 -11.93
C GLY A 79 -9.08 7.99 -12.10
N GLU A 80 -9.85 8.09 -13.18
CA GLU A 80 -10.77 9.20 -13.45
C GLU A 80 -11.88 9.29 -12.40
N ALA A 81 -12.49 8.17 -12.02
CA ALA A 81 -13.50 8.11 -10.97
C ALA A 81 -12.97 8.54 -9.60
N LEU A 82 -11.74 8.14 -9.25
CA LEU A 82 -11.06 8.58 -8.03
C LEU A 82 -10.69 10.05 -8.08
N MET A 83 -10.24 10.56 -9.21
CA MET A 83 -9.92 11.99 -9.39
C MET A 83 -11.17 12.86 -9.21
N ALA A 84 -12.31 12.42 -9.69
CA ALA A 84 -13.58 13.12 -9.48
C ALA A 84 -13.97 13.21 -7.99
N LYS A 85 -13.46 12.32 -7.16
CA LYS A 85 -13.70 12.26 -5.71
C LYS A 85 -12.50 12.73 -4.87
N ALA A 86 -11.49 13.33 -5.49
CA ALA A 86 -10.20 13.63 -4.84
C ALA A 86 -10.32 14.46 -3.55
N ALA A 87 -11.26 15.41 -3.48
CA ALA A 87 -11.49 16.21 -2.29
C ALA A 87 -11.99 15.36 -1.10
N GLY A 88 -12.99 14.51 -1.32
CA GLY A 88 -13.50 13.60 -0.28
C GLY A 88 -12.48 12.52 0.11
N LEU A 89 -11.71 12.01 -0.86
CA LEU A 89 -10.61 11.08 -0.59
C LEU A 89 -9.54 11.74 0.30
N ARG A 90 -9.16 12.98 0.01
CA ARG A 90 -8.22 13.74 0.83
C ARG A 90 -8.71 13.86 2.28
N GLU A 91 -9.96 14.28 2.46
CA GLU A 91 -10.58 14.40 3.79
C GLU A 91 -10.56 13.06 4.54
N LEU A 92 -10.93 11.99 3.85
CA LEU A 92 -10.92 10.64 4.41
C LEU A 92 -9.51 10.20 4.84
N ILE A 93 -8.49 10.37 3.99
CA ILE A 93 -7.11 9.99 4.31
C ILE A 93 -6.61 10.75 5.55
N VAL A 94 -6.85 12.07 5.63
CA VAL A 94 -6.48 12.86 6.81
C VAL A 94 -7.19 12.35 8.06
N ALA A 95 -8.49 12.08 7.97
CA ALA A 95 -9.29 11.61 9.10
C ALA A 95 -8.89 10.19 9.56
N GLU A 96 -8.53 9.32 8.63
CA GLU A 96 -8.25 7.90 8.91
C GLU A 96 -6.81 7.67 9.39
N THR A 97 -5.85 8.47 8.89
CA THR A 97 -4.42 8.25 9.15
C THR A 97 -3.75 9.32 10.01
N GLY A 98 -4.36 10.49 10.15
CA GLY A 98 -3.71 11.65 10.76
C GLY A 98 -2.62 12.27 9.87
N SER A 99 -2.58 11.96 8.57
CA SER A 99 -1.60 12.48 7.62
C SER A 99 -1.76 13.98 7.42
N VAL A 100 -0.65 14.72 7.44
CA VAL A 100 -0.65 16.17 7.23
C VAL A 100 -0.77 16.54 5.76
N GLY A 101 -1.22 17.79 5.48
CA GLY A 101 -1.65 18.26 4.17
C GLY A 101 -0.71 17.92 3.01
N PHE A 102 0.57 18.31 3.08
CA PHE A 102 1.54 18.04 2.00
C PHE A 102 1.65 16.55 1.66
N LEU A 103 1.78 15.70 2.68
CA LEU A 103 1.91 14.26 2.49
C LEU A 103 0.64 13.65 1.89
N THR A 104 -0.52 14.11 2.36
CA THR A 104 -1.80 13.67 1.83
C THR A 104 -1.99 14.12 0.38
N ASP A 105 -1.76 15.38 0.08
CA ASP A 105 -2.05 15.97 -1.22
C ASP A 105 -1.16 15.38 -2.33
N PHE A 106 0.15 15.34 -2.11
CA PHE A 106 1.10 14.96 -3.16
C PHE A 106 1.43 13.47 -3.18
N VAL A 107 1.48 12.81 -2.03
CA VAL A 107 1.90 11.40 -1.97
C VAL A 107 0.69 10.47 -1.93
N GLN A 108 -0.17 10.63 -0.92
CA GLN A 108 -1.24 9.66 -0.71
C GLN A 108 -2.42 9.82 -1.67
N ALA A 109 -2.85 11.03 -2.01
CA ALA A 109 -3.98 11.25 -2.92
C ALA A 109 -3.54 11.41 -4.38
N ALA A 110 -3.12 12.61 -4.79
CA ALA A 110 -2.90 12.90 -6.21
C ALA A 110 -1.84 12.02 -6.87
N GLY A 111 -0.69 11.79 -6.19
CA GLY A 111 0.37 10.92 -6.70
C GLY A 111 -0.12 9.49 -6.92
N SER A 112 -0.91 8.98 -5.98
CA SER A 112 -1.43 7.61 -6.05
C SER A 112 -2.53 7.47 -7.11
N ILE A 113 -3.43 8.44 -7.25
CA ILE A 113 -4.42 8.43 -8.35
C ILE A 113 -3.70 8.43 -9.70
N GLY A 114 -2.62 9.21 -9.85
CA GLY A 114 -1.81 9.25 -11.06
C GLY A 114 -1.19 7.90 -11.46
N MET A 115 -1.02 6.98 -10.50
CA MET A 115 -0.51 5.64 -10.80
C MET A 115 -1.46 4.79 -11.65
N PHE A 116 -2.77 5.02 -11.59
CA PHE A 116 -3.72 4.35 -12.48
C PHE A 116 -3.43 4.67 -13.93
N GLU A 117 -3.26 5.96 -14.26
CA GLU A 117 -2.90 6.38 -15.63
C GLU A 117 -1.52 5.88 -16.05
N SER A 118 -0.53 5.91 -15.15
CA SER A 118 0.82 5.43 -15.45
C SER A 118 0.82 3.92 -15.76
N ASN A 119 0.09 3.11 -14.98
CA ASN A 119 -0.03 1.67 -15.23
C ASN A 119 -0.87 1.38 -16.49
N ALA A 120 -1.90 2.17 -16.76
CA ALA A 120 -2.67 2.06 -17.99
C ALA A 120 -1.78 2.31 -19.23
N LYS A 121 -1.00 3.39 -19.23
CA LYS A 121 -0.05 3.70 -20.31
C LYS A 121 1.01 2.62 -20.48
N LEU A 122 1.55 2.12 -19.37
CA LEU A 122 2.53 1.04 -19.41
C LEU A 122 1.95 -0.21 -20.06
N ALA A 123 0.74 -0.61 -19.66
CA ALA A 123 0.08 -1.79 -20.23
C ALA A 123 -0.30 -1.60 -21.70
N GLU A 124 -0.72 -0.40 -22.11
CA GLU A 124 -1.19 -0.08 -23.44
C GLU A 124 -0.06 -0.06 -24.48
N SER A 125 1.09 0.54 -24.16
CA SER A 125 2.15 0.82 -25.14
C SER A 125 3.58 0.80 -24.59
N GLY A 126 3.76 0.67 -23.27
CA GLY A 126 5.08 0.76 -22.64
C GLY A 126 5.68 -0.57 -22.21
N PHE A 127 4.96 -1.69 -22.42
CA PHE A 127 5.39 -3.00 -21.97
C PHE A 127 5.37 -4.00 -23.12
N ASP A 128 6.49 -4.72 -23.31
CA ASP A 128 6.64 -5.74 -24.33
C ASP A 128 5.96 -7.05 -23.88
N TRP A 129 4.68 -7.20 -24.22
CA TRP A 129 3.91 -8.40 -23.90
C TRP A 129 4.36 -9.63 -24.67
N VAL A 130 4.95 -9.43 -25.85
CA VAL A 130 5.50 -10.48 -26.69
C VAL A 130 6.88 -10.04 -27.18
N GLU A 131 7.91 -10.79 -26.83
CA GLU A 131 9.26 -10.62 -27.33
C GLU A 131 9.60 -11.77 -28.31
N ASN A 132 10.08 -11.45 -29.48
CA ASN A 132 10.52 -12.45 -30.43
C ASN A 132 12.02 -12.70 -30.29
N ASP A 133 12.40 -13.96 -30.08
CA ASP A 133 13.80 -14.37 -30.15
C ASP A 133 14.29 -14.31 -31.59
N PRO A 134 15.46 -13.71 -31.84
CA PRO A 134 16.06 -13.75 -33.18
C PRO A 134 16.26 -15.19 -33.66
N PRO A 135 15.91 -15.48 -34.91
CA PRO A 135 16.16 -16.82 -35.48
C PRO A 135 17.66 -17.19 -35.42
N THR A 136 17.95 -18.36 -34.88
CA THR A 136 19.33 -18.89 -34.81
C THR A 136 19.47 -20.13 -35.66
N ALA A 137 20.60 -20.23 -36.37
CA ALA A 137 20.95 -21.42 -37.15
C ALA A 137 21.61 -22.46 -36.23
N GLY A 138 21.12 -23.69 -36.28
CA GLY A 138 21.66 -24.82 -35.53
C GLY A 138 21.85 -26.07 -36.43
N PRO A 139 22.40 -27.16 -35.89
CA PRO A 139 22.65 -28.39 -36.65
C PRO A 139 21.38 -29.01 -37.26
N MET A 140 20.22 -28.70 -36.73
CA MET A 140 18.92 -29.23 -37.20
C MET A 140 18.10 -28.22 -37.99
N GLY A 141 18.68 -27.09 -38.39
CA GLY A 141 18.02 -26.02 -39.13
C GLY A 141 17.87 -24.70 -38.35
N MET A 142 16.95 -23.85 -38.80
CA MET A 142 16.64 -22.58 -38.16
C MET A 142 15.66 -22.79 -36.98
N ALA A 143 15.98 -22.25 -35.84
CA ALA A 143 15.10 -22.20 -34.69
C ALA A 143 14.73 -20.75 -34.37
N GLY A 144 13.50 -20.49 -33.99
CA GLY A 144 13.01 -19.20 -33.49
C GLY A 144 12.06 -19.43 -32.34
N GLY A 145 11.89 -18.41 -31.49
CA GLY A 145 11.01 -18.46 -30.32
C GLY A 145 10.29 -17.14 -30.10
N ALA A 146 9.36 -17.15 -29.20
CA ALA A 146 8.73 -15.95 -28.64
C ALA A 146 8.49 -16.12 -27.12
N ILE A 147 8.70 -15.06 -26.38
CA ILE A 147 8.39 -14.98 -24.96
C ILE A 147 7.06 -14.25 -24.81
N PHE A 148 6.06 -14.93 -24.27
CA PHE A 148 4.77 -14.34 -23.93
C PHE A 148 4.73 -14.02 -22.44
N ARG A 149 4.29 -12.81 -22.10
CA ARG A 149 4.06 -12.41 -20.71
C ARG A 149 2.58 -12.48 -20.40
N GLU A 150 2.23 -13.39 -19.51
CA GLU A 150 0.85 -13.69 -19.13
C GLU A 150 0.57 -13.23 -17.70
N PRO A 151 -0.70 -12.90 -17.35
CA PRO A 151 -1.09 -12.60 -15.97
C PRO A 151 -0.81 -13.80 -15.06
N VAL A 152 -0.40 -13.53 -13.83
CA VAL A 152 -0.03 -14.58 -12.86
C VAL A 152 -1.23 -15.37 -12.33
N GLY A 153 -2.42 -14.79 -12.35
CA GLY A 153 -3.63 -15.39 -11.80
C GLY A 153 -4.33 -14.49 -10.80
N VAL A 154 -4.74 -15.08 -9.68
CA VAL A 154 -5.37 -14.41 -8.54
C VAL A 154 -4.31 -13.83 -7.62
N VAL A 155 -4.37 -12.53 -7.36
CA VAL A 155 -3.46 -11.79 -6.48
C VAL A 155 -4.16 -11.45 -5.17
N GLY A 156 -3.66 -11.97 -4.05
CA GLY A 156 -4.00 -11.51 -2.71
C GLY A 156 -3.13 -10.31 -2.34
N ALA A 157 -3.73 -9.14 -2.20
CA ALA A 157 -3.05 -7.90 -1.83
C ALA A 157 -3.32 -7.56 -0.36
N ILE A 158 -2.27 -7.49 0.46
CA ILE A 158 -2.35 -7.18 1.89
C ILE A 158 -1.58 -5.91 2.18
N THR A 159 -2.25 -4.89 2.71
CA THR A 159 -1.69 -3.55 2.86
C THR A 159 -1.62 -3.10 4.32
N PRO A 160 -0.69 -2.20 4.67
CA PRO A 160 -0.49 -1.68 6.00
C PRO A 160 -1.30 -0.39 6.22
N PHE A 161 -1.21 0.16 7.44
CA PHE A 161 -1.96 1.33 7.88
C PHE A 161 -1.32 2.69 7.55
N ASN A 162 -0.02 2.74 7.26
CA ASN A 162 0.74 4.00 7.28
C ASN A 162 0.54 4.86 6.01
N PHE A 163 0.50 4.26 4.84
CA PHE A 163 0.18 4.90 3.57
C PHE A 163 -0.91 4.10 2.86
N PRO A 164 -2.11 3.98 3.47
CA PRO A 164 -3.05 2.96 3.07
C PRO A 164 -3.51 3.13 1.62
N PHE A 165 -4.00 4.29 1.23
CA PHE A 165 -4.47 4.50 -0.15
C PHE A 165 -3.36 4.28 -1.18
N MET A 166 -2.18 4.86 -0.96
CA MET A 166 -1.05 4.67 -1.87
C MET A 166 -0.68 3.19 -2.03
N LEU A 167 -0.58 2.46 -0.92
CA LEU A 167 -0.17 1.05 -0.95
C LEU A 167 -1.28 0.12 -1.47
N ASN A 168 -2.55 0.50 -1.30
CA ASN A 168 -3.65 -0.16 -1.98
C ASN A 168 -3.51 -0.01 -3.51
N VAL A 169 -3.25 1.20 -4.00
CA VAL A 169 -3.09 1.49 -5.44
C VAL A 169 -1.85 0.81 -6.02
N VAL A 170 -0.70 0.92 -5.35
CA VAL A 170 0.58 0.29 -5.80
C VAL A 170 0.44 -1.21 -6.02
N LYS A 171 -0.43 -1.88 -5.27
CA LYS A 171 -0.63 -3.33 -5.40
C LYS A 171 -1.74 -3.68 -6.38
N THR A 172 -2.76 -2.85 -6.51
CA THR A 172 -3.94 -3.18 -7.30
C THR A 172 -3.85 -2.69 -8.75
N ALA A 173 -3.43 -1.46 -8.99
CA ALA A 173 -3.39 -0.90 -10.33
C ALA A 173 -2.48 -1.70 -11.31
N PRO A 174 -1.23 -2.06 -10.94
CA PRO A 174 -0.39 -2.87 -11.83
C PRO A 174 -0.91 -4.30 -12.00
N ALA A 175 -1.48 -4.92 -10.96
CA ALA A 175 -2.04 -6.26 -11.04
C ALA A 175 -3.22 -6.30 -12.02
N LEU A 176 -4.14 -5.34 -11.92
CA LEU A 176 -5.26 -5.20 -12.85
C LEU A 176 -4.79 -4.92 -14.28
N ALA A 177 -3.85 -3.99 -14.47
CA ALA A 177 -3.28 -3.68 -15.78
C ALA A 177 -2.62 -4.91 -16.43
N ALA A 178 -1.95 -5.73 -15.62
CA ALA A 178 -1.34 -6.98 -16.07
C ALA A 178 -2.36 -8.08 -16.46
N GLY A 179 -3.64 -7.93 -16.07
CA GLY A 179 -4.70 -8.91 -16.35
C GLY A 179 -4.95 -9.91 -15.21
N CYS A 180 -4.37 -9.68 -14.04
CA CYS A 180 -4.68 -10.45 -12.84
C CYS A 180 -6.03 -10.05 -12.26
N THR A 181 -6.64 -10.95 -11.49
CA THR A 181 -7.74 -10.61 -10.58
C THR A 181 -7.21 -10.37 -9.19
N VAL A 182 -7.89 -9.54 -8.40
CA VAL A 182 -7.35 -9.05 -7.12
C VAL A 182 -8.35 -9.23 -5.98
N VAL A 183 -7.86 -9.73 -4.86
CA VAL A 183 -8.54 -9.66 -3.56
C VAL A 183 -7.70 -8.78 -2.65
N LEU A 184 -8.17 -7.56 -2.40
CA LEU A 184 -7.51 -6.57 -1.55
C LEU A 184 -7.98 -6.71 -0.11
N LYS A 185 -7.03 -6.85 0.81
CA LYS A 185 -7.24 -6.80 2.25
C LYS A 185 -6.50 -5.61 2.85
N PRO A 186 -7.17 -4.47 3.07
CA PRO A 186 -6.58 -3.33 3.76
C PRO A 186 -6.32 -3.62 5.24
N HIS A 187 -5.51 -2.79 5.88
CA HIS A 187 -5.30 -2.86 7.32
C HIS A 187 -6.59 -2.51 8.07
N PRO A 188 -6.95 -3.23 9.15
CA PRO A 188 -8.20 -2.96 9.89
C PRO A 188 -8.26 -1.59 10.58
N TRP A 189 -7.16 -0.88 10.71
CA TRP A 189 -7.14 0.49 11.23
C TRP A 189 -7.44 1.55 10.17
N THR A 190 -7.21 1.23 8.90
CA THR A 190 -7.35 2.15 7.77
C THR A 190 -7.96 1.43 6.55
N PRO A 191 -9.19 0.91 6.67
CA PRO A 191 -9.83 0.17 5.59
C PRO A 191 -10.69 1.04 4.66
N LEU A 192 -11.06 2.28 5.07
CA LEU A 192 -12.10 3.05 4.42
C LEU A 192 -11.68 3.56 3.03
N ASP A 193 -10.43 3.94 2.87
CA ASP A 193 -9.93 4.43 1.58
C ASP A 193 -9.91 3.35 0.50
N ALA A 194 -9.73 2.07 0.88
CA ALA A 194 -9.84 0.94 -0.03
C ALA A 194 -11.25 0.78 -0.62
N MET A 195 -12.27 1.18 0.12
CA MET A 195 -13.66 1.14 -0.35
C MET A 195 -13.93 2.18 -1.44
N LEU A 196 -13.20 3.30 -1.44
CA LEU A 196 -13.29 4.25 -2.55
C LEU A 196 -12.67 3.67 -3.84
N ILE A 197 -11.67 2.79 -3.73
CA ILE A 197 -11.14 2.06 -4.89
C ILE A 197 -12.18 1.05 -5.40
N ALA A 198 -12.93 0.39 -4.49
CA ALA A 198 -14.03 -0.49 -4.88
C ALA A 198 -15.16 0.28 -5.62
N GLN A 199 -15.54 1.45 -5.11
CA GLN A 199 -16.49 2.32 -5.82
C GLN A 199 -15.99 2.72 -7.22
N ALA A 200 -14.69 3.04 -7.33
CA ALA A 200 -14.10 3.37 -8.62
C ALA A 200 -14.07 2.18 -9.58
N ALA A 201 -13.90 0.96 -9.08
CA ALA A 201 -13.97 -0.27 -9.87
C ALA A 201 -15.39 -0.52 -10.38
N GLU A 202 -16.42 -0.32 -9.54
CA GLU A 202 -17.84 -0.40 -9.90
C GLU A 202 -18.19 0.65 -10.96
N GLU A 203 -17.82 1.93 -10.75
CA GLU A 203 -18.06 3.03 -11.70
C GLU A 203 -17.33 2.84 -13.04
N ALA A 204 -16.12 2.27 -13.02
CA ALA A 204 -15.38 1.93 -14.22
C ALA A 204 -15.99 0.74 -14.98
N GLY A 205 -16.94 0.00 -14.37
CA GLY A 205 -17.59 -1.15 -14.94
C GLY A 205 -16.68 -2.38 -15.04
N LEU A 206 -15.79 -2.59 -14.06
CA LEU A 206 -14.97 -3.81 -14.02
C LEU A 206 -15.88 -5.05 -14.01
N PRO A 207 -15.54 -6.12 -14.74
CA PRO A 207 -16.31 -7.36 -14.67
C PRO A 207 -16.35 -7.92 -13.24
N PRO A 208 -17.49 -8.51 -12.83
CA PRO A 208 -17.62 -9.12 -11.50
C PRO A 208 -16.45 -10.06 -11.17
N GLY A 209 -15.99 -10.04 -9.93
CA GLY A 209 -14.88 -10.87 -9.44
C GLY A 209 -13.47 -10.37 -9.79
N VAL A 210 -13.30 -9.48 -10.76
CA VAL A 210 -11.97 -8.96 -11.15
C VAL A 210 -11.29 -8.21 -10.01
N PHE A 211 -12.06 -7.44 -9.24
CA PHE A 211 -11.59 -6.72 -8.07
C PHE A 211 -12.52 -6.95 -6.89
N ASN A 212 -11.94 -7.31 -5.74
CA ASN A 212 -12.66 -7.57 -4.50
C ASN A 212 -11.95 -6.89 -3.34
N VAL A 213 -12.71 -6.38 -2.37
CA VAL A 213 -12.18 -5.76 -1.13
C VAL A 213 -12.84 -6.41 0.07
N ILE A 214 -12.01 -6.98 0.94
CA ILE A 214 -12.43 -7.63 2.17
C ILE A 214 -11.69 -7.04 3.37
N THR A 215 -12.41 -6.65 4.39
CA THR A 215 -11.87 -6.10 5.63
C THR A 215 -11.79 -7.17 6.69
N GLY A 216 -10.83 -7.09 7.61
CA GLY A 216 -10.70 -8.08 8.67
C GLY A 216 -9.30 -8.17 9.25
N HIS A 217 -9.17 -8.99 10.25
CA HIS A 217 -7.92 -9.22 11.00
C HIS A 217 -7.04 -10.32 10.36
N ALA A 218 -6.24 -11.00 11.19
CA ALA A 218 -5.22 -11.95 10.73
C ALA A 218 -5.82 -13.16 10.01
N GLU A 219 -6.97 -13.67 10.46
CA GLU A 219 -7.64 -14.85 9.91
C GLU A 219 -7.95 -14.69 8.41
N VAL A 220 -8.45 -13.52 8.00
CA VAL A 220 -8.70 -13.17 6.59
C VAL A 220 -7.40 -13.17 5.78
N GLY A 221 -6.31 -12.67 6.37
CA GLY A 221 -4.99 -12.67 5.74
C GLY A 221 -4.39 -14.08 5.61
N GLU A 222 -4.65 -14.93 6.58
CA GLU A 222 -4.23 -16.36 6.57
C GLU A 222 -4.96 -17.12 5.47
N GLU A 223 -6.27 -16.91 5.31
CA GLU A 223 -7.03 -17.50 4.22
C GLU A 223 -6.47 -17.11 2.85
N LEU A 224 -6.18 -15.81 2.61
CA LEU A 224 -5.51 -15.37 1.37
C LEU A 224 -4.18 -16.08 1.15
N THR A 225 -3.41 -16.28 2.21
CA THR A 225 -2.05 -16.82 2.11
C THR A 225 -2.02 -18.33 1.91
N THR A 226 -2.93 -19.06 2.53
CA THR A 226 -2.95 -20.54 2.53
C THR A 226 -3.83 -21.13 1.43
N ASN A 227 -4.83 -20.37 0.95
CA ASN A 227 -5.78 -20.88 -0.04
C ASN A 227 -5.07 -21.20 -1.38
N PRO A 228 -5.18 -22.43 -1.91
CA PRO A 228 -4.49 -22.87 -3.11
C PRO A 228 -4.97 -22.15 -4.39
N ARG A 229 -6.09 -21.46 -4.36
CA ARG A 229 -6.64 -20.71 -5.51
C ARG A 229 -6.06 -19.32 -5.67
N VAL A 230 -5.21 -18.87 -4.74
CA VAL A 230 -4.44 -17.63 -4.83
C VAL A 230 -3.05 -17.96 -5.37
N ASP A 231 -2.65 -17.34 -6.47
CA ASP A 231 -1.39 -17.61 -7.15
C ASP A 231 -0.24 -16.74 -6.64
N MET A 232 -0.55 -15.53 -6.21
CA MET A 232 0.44 -14.56 -5.73
C MET A 232 -0.05 -13.81 -4.50
N ILE A 233 0.85 -13.57 -3.55
CA ILE A 233 0.63 -12.60 -2.47
C ILE A 233 1.55 -11.40 -2.66
N THR A 234 0.97 -10.21 -2.71
CA THR A 234 1.70 -8.95 -2.58
C THR A 234 1.37 -8.31 -1.24
N MET A 235 2.38 -8.19 -0.36
CA MET A 235 2.18 -7.67 0.99
C MET A 235 3.15 -6.56 1.32
N THR A 236 2.67 -5.53 2.03
CA THR A 236 3.50 -4.56 2.74
C THR A 236 3.17 -4.62 4.22
N GLY A 237 4.20 -4.73 5.07
CA GLY A 237 4.00 -4.82 6.51
C GLY A 237 5.25 -5.20 7.30
N SER A 238 5.07 -5.90 8.43
CA SER A 238 6.20 -6.28 9.28
C SER A 238 7.00 -7.45 8.72
N THR A 239 8.32 -7.46 8.98
CA THR A 239 9.20 -8.60 8.63
C THR A 239 8.70 -9.91 9.21
N ALA A 240 8.16 -9.90 10.44
CA ALA A 240 7.61 -11.09 11.06
C ALA A 240 6.40 -11.66 10.28
N THR A 241 5.52 -10.78 9.79
CA THR A 241 4.39 -11.19 8.94
C THR A 241 4.89 -11.71 7.59
N GLY A 242 5.87 -11.04 6.96
CA GLY A 242 6.46 -11.50 5.70
C GLY A 242 7.03 -12.91 5.80
N LYS A 243 7.78 -13.20 6.87
CA LYS A 243 8.31 -14.56 7.12
C LYS A 243 7.20 -15.61 7.26
N ARG A 244 6.11 -15.28 7.95
CA ARG A 244 4.94 -16.20 8.07
C ARG A 244 4.27 -16.43 6.71
N ILE A 245 4.10 -15.40 5.91
CA ILE A 245 3.54 -15.51 4.55
C ILE A 245 4.43 -16.39 3.65
N MET A 246 5.75 -16.22 3.71
CA MET A 246 6.68 -17.08 2.96
C MET A 246 6.51 -18.55 3.32
N ALA A 247 6.45 -18.86 4.61
CA ALA A 247 6.27 -20.22 5.08
C ALA A 247 4.89 -20.80 4.67
N ALA A 248 3.82 -20.02 4.83
CA ALA A 248 2.46 -20.45 4.53
C ALA A 248 2.17 -20.57 3.02
N GLY A 249 2.83 -19.79 2.18
CA GLY A 249 2.70 -19.86 0.72
C GLY A 249 3.49 -20.98 0.06
N ALA A 250 4.48 -21.55 0.75
CA ALA A 250 5.37 -22.58 0.20
C ALA A 250 4.66 -23.85 -0.31
N PRO A 251 3.65 -24.41 0.38
CA PRO A 251 2.96 -25.64 -0.07
C PRO A 251 2.33 -25.53 -1.46
N THR A 252 1.97 -24.33 -1.88
CA THR A 252 1.35 -24.07 -3.19
C THR A 252 2.27 -23.29 -4.14
N MET A 253 3.53 -23.09 -3.76
CA MET A 253 4.54 -22.37 -4.53
C MET A 253 4.08 -20.97 -4.99
N LYS A 254 3.36 -20.24 -4.12
CA LYS A 254 2.87 -18.90 -4.44
C LYS A 254 4.00 -17.95 -4.80
N ARG A 255 3.78 -17.12 -5.80
CA ARG A 255 4.64 -15.96 -6.02
C ARG A 255 4.46 -14.97 -4.87
N LEU A 256 5.56 -14.36 -4.43
CA LEU A 256 5.55 -13.43 -3.32
C LEU A 256 6.24 -12.12 -3.73
N HIS A 257 5.56 -11.02 -3.45
CA HIS A 257 6.12 -9.67 -3.48
C HIS A 257 5.96 -9.07 -2.09
N LEU A 258 7.05 -8.92 -1.36
CA LEU A 258 7.05 -8.54 0.05
C LEU A 258 7.82 -7.23 0.24
N GLU A 259 7.08 -6.18 0.61
CA GLU A 259 7.62 -4.90 1.02
C GLU A 259 7.60 -4.84 2.56
N LEU A 260 8.77 -4.79 3.18
CA LEU A 260 8.92 -4.98 4.61
C LEU A 260 9.58 -3.78 5.27
N GLY A 261 9.56 -3.75 6.61
CA GLY A 261 10.22 -2.71 7.38
C GLY A 261 11.73 -2.69 7.19
N GLY A 262 12.32 -1.54 7.39
CA GLY A 262 13.76 -1.33 7.24
C GLY A 262 14.28 -0.22 8.14
N LYS A 263 15.61 -0.05 8.11
CA LYS A 263 16.39 1.05 8.66
C LYS A 263 17.33 1.54 7.57
N SER A 264 16.79 2.31 6.64
CA SER A 264 17.55 2.81 5.48
C SER A 264 18.66 3.76 5.94
N ALA A 265 19.79 3.75 5.23
CA ALA A 265 20.91 4.60 5.51
C ALA A 265 20.91 5.84 4.60
N GLN A 266 21.26 6.98 5.19
CA GLN A 266 21.73 8.16 4.47
C GLN A 266 23.24 8.20 4.64
N VAL A 267 23.98 8.24 3.54
CA VAL A 267 25.45 8.26 3.55
C VAL A 267 25.91 9.63 3.08
N VAL A 268 26.64 10.34 3.93
CA VAL A 268 27.25 11.64 3.63
C VAL A 268 28.74 11.41 3.37
N LEU A 269 29.23 11.87 2.22
CA LEU A 269 30.62 11.70 1.81
C LEU A 269 31.52 12.83 2.34
N ASP A 270 32.83 12.63 2.30
CA ASP A 270 33.84 13.57 2.85
C ASP A 270 33.93 14.91 2.11
N ASP A 271 33.44 14.98 0.87
CA ASP A 271 33.54 16.15 -0.01
C ASP A 271 32.39 17.16 0.15
N VAL A 272 31.46 16.92 1.09
CA VAL A 272 30.40 17.87 1.37
C VAL A 272 30.86 18.97 2.33
N SER A 273 30.28 20.17 2.19
CA SER A 273 30.56 21.29 3.10
C SER A 273 29.82 21.11 4.43
N GLU A 274 30.32 21.76 5.48
CA GLU A 274 29.61 21.83 6.78
C GLU A 274 28.22 22.49 6.61
N ASP A 275 28.06 23.48 5.75
CA ASP A 275 26.76 24.11 5.49
C ASP A 275 25.77 23.13 4.87
N TYR A 276 26.25 22.24 3.99
CA TYR A 276 25.43 21.15 3.50
C TYR A 276 25.05 20.19 4.63
N ALA A 277 26.01 19.81 5.48
CA ALA A 277 25.75 18.94 6.63
C ALA A 277 24.70 19.54 7.59
N ARG A 278 24.72 20.85 7.83
CA ARG A 278 23.69 21.55 8.60
C ARG A 278 22.31 21.54 7.94
N SER A 279 22.24 21.46 6.62
CA SER A 279 20.97 21.51 5.86
C SER A 279 20.34 20.14 5.63
N VAL A 280 21.12 19.07 5.75
CA VAL A 280 20.74 17.73 5.30
C VAL A 280 19.95 16.94 6.34
N GLY A 281 18.85 16.39 5.89
CA GLY A 281 18.51 15.05 6.29
C GLY A 281 17.60 14.86 7.46
N PHE A 282 17.15 15.89 8.13
CA PHE A 282 16.25 15.69 9.26
C PHE A 282 14.78 15.50 8.85
N GLY A 283 14.33 16.18 7.82
CA GLY A 283 12.90 16.17 7.42
C GLY A 283 12.37 14.80 7.02
N ALA A 284 13.19 13.97 6.37
CA ALA A 284 12.75 12.65 5.90
C ALA A 284 12.42 11.70 7.07
N VAL A 285 13.16 11.74 8.17
CA VAL A 285 12.95 10.85 9.34
C VAL A 285 11.63 11.13 10.02
N LEU A 286 11.20 12.39 10.06
CA LEU A 286 9.96 12.81 10.71
C LEU A 286 8.72 12.67 9.84
N THR A 287 8.87 12.41 8.54
CA THR A 287 7.75 12.25 7.64
C THR A 287 6.74 11.27 8.24
N HIS A 288 5.49 11.70 8.34
CA HIS A 288 4.40 10.90 8.90
C HIS A 288 4.71 10.34 10.31
N CYS A 289 5.32 11.14 11.16
CA CYS A 289 5.72 10.77 12.53
C CYS A 289 6.64 9.54 12.59
N GLY A 290 7.51 9.37 11.59
CA GLY A 290 8.40 8.21 11.52
C GLY A 290 7.73 6.90 11.09
N GLN A 291 6.47 6.93 10.67
CA GLN A 291 5.69 5.73 10.28
C GLN A 291 5.95 5.31 8.81
N GLY A 292 7.17 5.47 8.30
CA GLY A 292 7.53 5.15 6.92
C GLY A 292 8.60 4.06 6.82
N CYS A 293 8.38 3.09 5.94
CA CYS A 293 9.33 2.00 5.68
C CYS A 293 10.59 2.47 4.95
N VAL A 294 10.50 3.54 4.15
CA VAL A 294 11.59 4.09 3.32
C VAL A 294 12.43 5.13 4.04
N LEU A 295 12.08 5.51 5.27
CA LEU A 295 12.73 6.59 5.99
C LEU A 295 14.21 6.28 6.28
N GLN A 296 15.07 7.26 6.01
CA GLN A 296 16.51 7.16 6.22
C GLN A 296 16.85 7.40 7.69
N THR A 297 16.61 6.40 8.51
CA THR A 297 16.70 6.47 9.98
C THR A 297 18.09 6.17 10.53
N ARG A 298 19.07 5.90 9.66
CA ARG A 298 20.49 5.80 10.01
C ARG A 298 21.27 6.81 9.22
N LEU A 299 22.01 7.67 9.89
CA LEU A 299 22.93 8.60 9.26
C LEU A 299 24.35 8.12 9.43
N LEU A 300 25.06 7.97 8.32
CA LEU A 300 26.48 7.66 8.27
C LEU A 300 27.20 8.89 7.71
N LEU A 301 28.03 9.52 8.51
CA LEU A 301 28.74 10.75 8.14
C LEU A 301 30.18 10.72 8.67
N PRO A 302 31.10 11.47 8.04
CA PRO A 302 32.44 11.67 8.57
C PRO A 302 32.41 12.34 9.96
N GLU A 303 33.29 11.94 10.84
CA GLU A 303 33.34 12.42 12.23
C GLU A 303 33.45 13.94 12.32
N HIS A 304 34.24 14.57 11.43
CA HIS A 304 34.41 16.03 11.41
C HIS A 304 33.13 16.82 11.06
N LEU A 305 32.10 16.19 10.49
CA LEU A 305 30.81 16.82 10.19
C LEU A 305 29.74 16.61 11.27
N LEU A 306 30.06 15.84 12.33
CA LEU A 306 29.06 15.46 13.34
C LEU A 306 28.46 16.67 14.06
N ASP A 307 29.29 17.63 14.47
CA ASP A 307 28.81 18.82 15.20
C ASP A 307 27.95 19.71 14.30
N ALA A 308 28.36 19.96 13.05
CA ALA A 308 27.57 20.71 12.09
C ALA A 308 26.20 20.05 11.82
N TYR A 309 26.18 18.72 11.75
CA TYR A 309 24.93 18.00 11.58
C TYR A 309 24.02 18.09 12.82
N LYS A 310 24.57 17.96 14.04
CA LYS A 310 23.81 18.13 15.30
C LYS A 310 23.17 19.52 15.39
N GLU A 311 23.94 20.58 15.04
CA GLU A 311 23.42 21.95 14.99
C GLU A 311 22.26 22.07 13.99
N GLY A 312 22.39 21.50 12.80
CA GLY A 312 21.34 21.48 11.79
C GLY A 312 20.09 20.77 12.23
N VAL A 313 20.21 19.60 12.88
CA VAL A 313 19.07 18.86 13.45
C VAL A 313 18.35 19.66 14.52
N GLN A 314 19.10 20.26 15.48
CA GLN A 314 18.50 21.09 16.53
C GLN A 314 17.77 22.30 15.96
N ALA A 315 18.35 22.99 14.96
CA ALA A 315 17.70 24.10 14.28
C ALA A 315 16.41 23.67 13.57
N ALA A 316 16.43 22.52 12.88
CA ALA A 316 15.26 22.01 12.16
C ALA A 316 14.12 21.64 13.13
N LEU A 317 14.43 21.08 14.31
CA LEU A 317 13.45 20.73 15.34
C LEU A 317 12.65 21.94 15.82
N THR A 318 13.23 23.13 15.87
CA THR A 318 12.53 24.34 16.31
C THR A 318 11.39 24.74 15.36
N GLY A 319 11.45 24.33 14.10
CA GLY A 319 10.42 24.60 13.10
C GLY A 319 9.28 23.58 13.06
N ILE A 320 9.35 22.51 13.86
CA ILE A 320 8.35 21.46 13.87
C ILE A 320 7.12 21.88 14.67
N LYS A 321 5.97 21.92 14.01
CA LYS A 321 4.68 22.13 14.66
C LYS A 321 3.91 20.81 14.71
N ILE A 322 3.74 20.28 15.92
CA ILE A 322 2.87 19.13 16.18
C ILE A 322 1.45 19.65 16.43
N GLY A 323 0.45 19.07 15.78
CA GLY A 323 -0.93 19.57 15.96
C GLY A 323 -1.97 18.84 15.14
N ASP A 324 -3.10 19.51 14.94
CA ASP A 324 -4.21 19.03 14.12
C ASP A 324 -3.76 18.85 12.66
N PRO A 325 -3.89 17.64 12.08
CA PRO A 325 -3.50 17.38 10.69
C PRO A 325 -4.31 18.15 9.65
N THR A 326 -5.45 18.72 10.04
CA THR A 326 -6.27 19.58 9.16
C THR A 326 -5.76 21.03 9.08
N ASP A 327 -4.95 21.47 10.04
CA ASP A 327 -4.31 22.79 10.02
C ASP A 327 -3.14 22.80 9.02
N PRO A 328 -3.15 23.66 7.98
CA PRO A 328 -2.09 23.72 6.98
C PRO A 328 -0.69 24.03 7.55
N SER A 329 -0.61 24.61 8.74
CA SER A 329 0.66 24.91 9.40
C SER A 329 1.22 23.74 10.23
N THR A 330 0.47 22.67 10.42
CA THR A 330 0.93 21.48 11.11
C THR A 330 1.91 20.70 10.24
N THR A 331 3.08 20.39 10.80
CA THR A 331 4.13 19.59 10.13
C THR A 331 4.13 18.13 10.56
N LEU A 332 3.70 17.85 11.80
CA LEU A 332 3.54 16.50 12.31
C LEU A 332 2.15 16.30 12.90
N GLY A 333 1.46 15.29 12.43
CA GLY A 333 0.19 14.81 12.97
C GLY A 333 0.39 13.80 14.12
N PRO A 334 -0.62 12.99 14.43
CA PRO A 334 -0.55 11.95 15.45
C PRO A 334 0.11 10.66 14.92
N LEU A 335 0.54 9.80 15.86
CA LEU A 335 0.69 8.37 15.58
C LEU A 335 -0.69 7.72 15.43
N ILE A 336 -0.76 6.66 14.65
CA ILE A 336 -2.03 6.02 14.27
C ILE A 336 -2.82 5.48 15.48
N ARG A 337 -2.14 4.96 16.50
CA ARG A 337 -2.77 4.39 17.69
C ARG A 337 -1.81 4.30 18.87
N GLU A 338 -2.38 4.21 20.08
CA GLU A 338 -1.67 4.04 21.36
C GLU A 338 -0.67 2.86 21.32
N GLN A 339 -1.04 1.74 20.67
CA GLN A 339 -0.15 0.58 20.57
C GLN A 339 1.15 0.90 19.82
N GLN A 340 1.08 1.79 18.78
CA GLN A 340 2.29 2.21 18.08
C GLN A 340 3.12 3.18 18.92
N ARG A 341 2.47 4.09 19.67
CA ARG A 341 3.15 4.98 20.59
C ARG A 341 3.92 4.20 21.65
N ALA A 342 3.26 3.30 22.35
CA ALA A 342 3.88 2.45 23.36
C ALA A 342 5.06 1.63 22.82
N ARG A 343 4.93 1.12 21.59
CA ARG A 343 6.03 0.41 20.93
C ARG A 343 7.22 1.31 20.63
N VAL A 344 6.99 2.53 20.15
CA VAL A 344 8.07 3.50 19.88
C VAL A 344 8.77 3.88 21.17
N GLU A 345 8.02 4.22 22.22
CA GLU A 345 8.54 4.55 23.54
C GLU A 345 9.41 3.43 24.12
N ALA A 346 8.95 2.17 24.02
CA ALA A 346 9.73 1.02 24.46
C ALA A 346 11.05 0.83 23.68
N LEU A 347 11.05 1.10 22.38
CA LEU A 347 12.26 1.03 21.55
C LEU A 347 13.25 2.17 21.85
N VAL A 348 12.74 3.37 22.12
CA VAL A 348 13.58 4.50 22.57
C VAL A 348 14.21 4.17 23.91
N GLN A 349 13.44 3.64 24.87
CA GLN A 349 13.97 3.24 26.17
C GLN A 349 15.03 2.15 26.04
N SER A 350 14.80 1.14 25.17
CA SER A 350 15.82 0.10 24.89
C SER A 350 17.13 0.71 24.39
N GLY A 351 17.08 1.71 23.51
CA GLY A 351 18.28 2.41 23.04
C GLY A 351 19.03 3.13 24.19
N ILE A 352 18.28 3.79 25.08
CA ILE A 352 18.86 4.46 26.26
C ILE A 352 19.52 3.43 27.19
N ASP A 353 18.85 2.30 27.45
CA ASP A 353 19.35 1.23 28.31
C ASP A 353 20.61 0.56 27.72
N GLU A 354 20.77 0.58 26.40
CA GLU A 354 21.96 0.11 25.68
C GLU A 354 23.07 1.16 25.60
N GLY A 355 22.88 2.35 26.18
CA GLY A 355 23.87 3.42 26.27
C GLY A 355 23.81 4.47 25.17
N ALA A 356 22.72 4.53 24.40
CA ALA A 356 22.52 5.61 23.44
C ALA A 356 22.26 6.94 24.15
N GLU A 357 22.86 8.01 23.63
CA GLU A 357 22.64 9.38 24.09
C GLU A 357 21.47 10.00 23.33
N VAL A 358 20.58 10.67 24.07
CA VAL A 358 19.49 11.47 23.49
C VAL A 358 20.01 12.90 23.31
N LEU A 359 19.95 13.42 22.08
CA LEU A 359 20.42 14.75 21.71
C LEU A 359 19.31 15.81 21.86
#